data_aaf75b02e40b02d32e9bb010867f8d9e
#
_entry.id   aaf75b02e40b02d32e9bb010867f8d9e
#
_cell.length_a   1.000
_cell.length_b   1.000
_cell.length_c   1.000
_cell.angle_alpha   90.00
_cell.angle_beta   90.00
_cell.angle_gamma   90.00
#
_symmetry.space_group_name_H-M   'P 1'
#
loop_
_entity.id
_entity.type
_entity.pdbx_description
1 polymer ?
#
loop_
_entity_poly.entity_id
_entity_poly.type
_entity_poly.pdbx_seq_one_letter_code
_entity_poly.pdbx_strand_id
1 'polypeptide(L)'
;MYAKQYIEVVSDNSSSSEKLKSQSSAKSRLTTINPSQSNHNIIQLRGGRSQNQPLPSPNITAGSVNSTLYQPIIRASSEKWNVDASLIYAVIHVESYFNPTAQSPAYAYGLMQITEDGAAQEVAKRYRGGVSYSIQQIFDPTTNIDIGTAYLSILDTVYLRNIRDRNSRKLLVIAAYNCGLNNLMKYGFDTQSLSHLTFRVSQLTTEQLYVKLTKEFPIKETRNYVARVVEMQNRYLNR
;
A
#
# COMPACT_ATOMS: atom_id res chain seq x y z
N MET A 1 -5.96 6.05 7.63
CA MET A 1 -5.66 5.27 8.86
C MET A 1 -6.15 3.84 8.69
N TYR A 2 -5.42 2.99 7.92
CA TYR A 2 -5.56 1.50 7.90
C TYR A 2 -4.59 0.95 6.83
N ALA A 3 -3.30 0.87 7.17
CA ALA A 3 -2.37 -0.01 6.50
C ALA A 3 -1.85 -0.99 7.57
N LYS A 4 -2.65 -1.96 7.90
CA LYS A 4 -2.23 -3.12 8.68
C LYS A 4 -3.06 -4.30 8.23
N GLN A 5 -2.46 -5.20 7.46
CA GLN A 5 -2.70 -6.63 7.65
C GLN A 5 -1.81 -7.45 6.70
N TYR A 6 -1.11 -8.34 7.28
CA TYR A 6 -0.22 -9.40 6.85
C TYR A 6 -0.54 -10.04 5.49
N ILE A 7 0.52 -10.20 4.70
CA ILE A 7 0.55 -11.12 3.56
C ILE A 7 0.92 -12.50 4.13
N GLU A 8 -0.07 -13.35 4.45
CA GLU A 8 0.16 -14.78 4.51
C GLU A 8 0.11 -15.35 3.09
N VAL A 9 1.26 -15.81 2.63
CA VAL A 9 1.36 -16.56 1.38
C VAL A 9 0.81 -17.95 1.65
N VAL A 10 -0.39 -18.23 1.16
CA VAL A 10 -0.86 -19.61 1.05
C VAL A 10 -0.14 -20.25 -0.13
N SER A 11 0.90 -21.03 0.18
CA SER A 11 1.45 -22.01 -0.76
C SER A 11 0.45 -23.16 -0.86
N ASP A 12 -0.18 -23.31 -2.02
CA ASP A 12 -0.93 -24.51 -2.37
C ASP A 12 0.03 -25.69 -2.42
N ASN A 13 0.02 -26.51 -1.36
CA ASN A 13 0.51 -27.86 -1.39
C ASN A 13 -0.67 -28.80 -1.18
N SER A 14 -1.17 -29.32 -2.28
CA SER A 14 -2.05 -30.48 -2.31
C SER A 14 -1.26 -31.75 -2.05
N SER A 15 -1.49 -32.42 -0.93
CA SER A 15 -1.55 -33.90 -0.91
C SER A 15 -2.02 -34.43 0.46
N SER A 16 -3.13 -35.12 0.41
CA SER A 16 -3.49 -36.39 1.06
C SER A 16 -3.46 -36.54 2.57
N SER A 17 -4.68 -36.68 3.09
CA SER A 17 -5.17 -37.70 4.04
C SER A 17 -4.32 -38.10 5.24
N GLU A 18 -4.85 -37.90 6.45
CA GLU A 18 -5.41 -39.02 7.25
C GLU A 18 -5.99 -38.55 8.60
N LYS A 19 -7.02 -39.29 9.01
CA LYS A 19 -7.78 -39.19 10.25
C LYS A 19 -6.91 -39.37 11.49
N LEU A 20 -7.19 -38.67 12.57
CA LEU A 20 -7.43 -39.34 13.87
C LEU A 20 -8.21 -38.45 14.87
N LYS A 21 -9.21 -39.09 15.47
CA LYS A 21 -10.06 -38.60 16.58
C LYS A 21 -9.27 -38.66 17.90
N SER A 22 -9.51 -37.71 18.81
CA SER A 22 -9.93 -37.97 20.19
C SER A 22 -9.97 -36.66 21.00
N GLN A 23 -11.11 -36.35 21.47
CA GLN A 23 -11.62 -36.05 22.80
C GLN A 23 -10.54 -35.63 23.86
N SER A 24 -10.70 -34.47 24.49
CA SER A 24 -11.12 -34.46 25.90
C SER A 24 -11.33 -33.02 26.40
N SER A 25 -12.37 -32.90 27.16
CA SER A 25 -12.87 -31.76 27.91
C SER A 25 -11.96 -31.37 29.06
N ALA A 26 -11.81 -30.07 29.33
CA ALA A 26 -11.59 -29.60 30.69
C ALA A 26 -12.25 -28.23 30.91
N LYS A 27 -13.23 -28.25 31.78
CA LYS A 27 -13.85 -27.09 32.44
C LYS A 27 -12.86 -26.47 33.44
N SER A 28 -12.93 -25.19 33.60
CA SER A 28 -13.02 -24.40 34.88
C SER A 28 -12.27 -23.09 34.72
N ARG A 29 -12.69 -22.03 35.15
CA ARG A 29 -13.36 -21.41 36.26
C ARG A 29 -13.31 -19.91 36.02
N LEU A 30 -14.46 -19.30 36.07
CA LEU A 30 -14.63 -17.85 36.26
C LEU A 30 -14.02 -17.45 37.62
N THR A 31 -13.22 -16.43 37.63
CA THR A 31 -12.97 -15.64 38.83
C THR A 31 -13.30 -14.17 38.54
N THR A 32 -14.40 -13.76 39.11
CA THR A 32 -14.90 -12.40 39.27
C THR A 32 -13.92 -11.61 40.12
N ILE A 33 -13.45 -10.45 39.63
CA ILE A 33 -12.86 -9.44 40.52
C ILE A 33 -13.58 -8.13 40.21
N ASN A 34 -14.18 -7.60 41.28
CA ASN A 34 -14.99 -6.39 41.35
C ASN A 34 -14.09 -5.12 41.29
N PRO A 35 -14.63 -3.99 40.80
CA PRO A 35 -13.89 -2.73 40.69
C PRO A 35 -14.06 -1.86 41.94
N SER A 36 -12.98 -1.24 42.40
CA SER A 36 -13.09 -0.05 43.26
C SER A 36 -11.83 0.78 43.22
N GLN A 37 -12.06 2.07 43.02
CA GLN A 37 -11.30 3.28 43.40
C GLN A 37 -10.09 3.64 42.54
N SER A 38 -10.24 4.64 41.80
CA SER A 38 -10.21 6.10 41.92
C SER A 38 -8.81 6.69 41.63
N ASN A 39 -8.71 7.55 40.65
CA ASN A 39 -8.53 8.97 40.93
C ASN A 39 -8.57 9.78 39.62
N HIS A 40 -9.36 10.82 39.68
CA HIS A 40 -9.58 11.85 38.69
C HIS A 40 -8.30 12.66 38.44
N ASN A 41 -7.92 12.79 37.16
CA ASN A 41 -7.29 14.02 36.71
C ASN A 41 -7.94 14.42 35.39
N ILE A 42 -8.96 15.25 35.52
CA ILE A 42 -9.63 15.93 34.41
C ILE A 42 -8.69 17.05 33.97
N ILE A 43 -7.99 16.86 32.88
CA ILE A 43 -7.41 17.96 32.11
C ILE A 43 -8.49 18.46 31.16
N GLN A 44 -9.09 19.59 31.53
CA GLN A 44 -9.95 20.37 30.63
C GLN A 44 -9.12 20.87 29.45
N LEU A 45 -9.28 20.27 28.28
CA LEU A 45 -8.88 20.88 27.02
C LEU A 45 -10.02 21.80 26.55
N ARG A 46 -9.78 23.10 26.71
CA ARG A 46 -10.57 24.18 26.15
C ARG A 46 -10.75 23.98 24.65
N GLY A 47 -12.00 24.19 24.21
CA GLY A 47 -12.40 24.15 22.81
C GLY A 47 -11.55 25.04 21.90
N GLY A 48 -11.00 24.44 20.88
CA GLY A 48 -10.37 25.08 19.72
C GLY A 48 -11.23 24.83 18.48
N ARG A 49 -11.72 25.90 17.93
CA ARG A 49 -12.54 26.07 16.71
C ARG A 49 -12.29 25.02 15.63
N SER A 50 -13.39 24.41 15.19
CA SER A 50 -13.56 23.86 13.84
C SER A 50 -13.14 24.91 12.79
N GLN A 51 -12.05 24.65 12.11
CA GLN A 51 -11.73 25.30 10.83
C GLN A 51 -11.75 24.22 9.76
N ASN A 52 -12.88 24.12 9.06
CA ASN A 52 -12.97 23.57 7.72
C ASN A 52 -12.19 24.53 6.78
N GLN A 53 -10.88 24.42 6.75
CA GLN A 53 -10.10 24.99 5.66
C GLN A 53 -9.86 23.90 4.62
N PRO A 54 -10.17 24.17 3.34
CA PRO A 54 -9.69 23.31 2.25
C PRO A 54 -8.17 23.28 2.32
N LEU A 55 -7.59 22.07 2.21
CA LEU A 55 -6.14 21.92 2.09
C LEU A 55 -5.65 22.85 0.99
N PRO A 56 -4.60 23.66 1.23
CA PRO A 56 -4.06 24.55 0.20
C PRO A 56 -3.66 23.74 -1.02
N SER A 57 -4.14 24.16 -2.18
CA SER A 57 -3.70 23.63 -3.46
C SER A 57 -2.18 23.77 -3.54
N PRO A 58 -1.42 22.70 -3.77
CA PRO A 58 0.03 22.80 -3.77
C PRO A 58 0.49 23.76 -4.89
N ASN A 59 1.26 24.76 -4.53
CA ASN A 59 1.94 25.63 -5.48
C ASN A 59 2.83 24.75 -6.36
N ILE A 60 2.54 24.66 -7.66
CA ILE A 60 3.18 23.80 -8.66
C ILE A 60 4.70 23.99 -8.74
N THR A 61 5.21 25.13 -8.27
CA THR A 61 6.63 25.49 -8.26
C THR A 61 7.49 24.71 -7.25
N ALA A 62 6.95 24.36 -6.09
CA ALA A 62 7.72 23.64 -5.06
C ALA A 62 7.96 22.15 -5.44
N GLY A 63 6.99 21.50 -6.08
CA GLY A 63 7.13 20.11 -6.54
C GLY A 63 8.12 19.94 -7.71
N SER A 64 8.39 21.01 -8.48
CA SER A 64 9.31 20.96 -9.62
C SER A 64 10.77 20.86 -9.20
N VAL A 65 11.18 21.62 -8.20
CA VAL A 65 12.57 21.62 -7.70
C VAL A 65 12.91 20.32 -6.99
N ASN A 66 12.00 19.82 -6.15
CA ASN A 66 12.23 18.57 -5.42
C ASN A 66 12.22 17.33 -6.33
N SER A 67 11.43 17.32 -7.40
CA SER A 67 11.39 16.17 -8.32
C SER A 67 12.71 15.99 -9.10
N THR A 68 13.40 17.07 -9.42
CA THR A 68 14.67 17.04 -10.15
C THR A 68 15.80 16.43 -9.31
N LEU A 69 15.78 16.65 -8.00
CA LEU A 69 16.80 16.11 -7.07
C LEU A 69 16.85 14.57 -7.12
N TYR A 70 15.71 13.93 -7.26
CA TYR A 70 15.61 12.46 -7.24
C TYR A 70 15.65 11.82 -8.63
N GLN A 71 15.75 12.60 -9.69
CA GLN A 71 15.76 12.11 -11.07
C GLN A 71 16.78 10.99 -11.33
N PRO A 72 18.07 11.10 -10.91
CA PRO A 72 19.03 10.01 -11.13
C PRO A 72 18.64 8.71 -10.43
N ILE A 73 18.14 8.80 -9.20
CA ILE A 73 17.72 7.63 -8.40
C ILE A 73 16.49 6.98 -9.01
N ILE A 74 15.49 7.79 -9.38
CA ILE A 74 14.26 7.31 -10.02
C ILE A 74 14.58 6.61 -11.35
N ARG A 75 15.46 7.20 -12.16
CA ARG A 75 15.89 6.58 -13.42
C ARG A 75 16.58 5.24 -13.19
N ALA A 76 17.54 5.17 -12.29
CA ALA A 76 18.23 3.93 -11.96
C ALA A 76 17.27 2.84 -11.45
N SER A 77 16.31 3.19 -10.56
CA SER A 77 15.31 2.26 -10.07
C SER A 77 14.31 1.83 -11.15
N SER A 78 13.91 2.74 -12.04
CA SER A 78 13.06 2.46 -13.20
C SER A 78 13.69 1.43 -14.13
N GLU A 79 14.96 1.62 -14.47
CA GLU A 79 15.73 0.69 -15.32
C GLU A 79 15.92 -0.67 -14.62
N LYS A 80 16.31 -0.66 -13.34
CA LYS A 80 16.54 -1.88 -12.54
C LYS A 80 15.30 -2.76 -12.42
N TRP A 81 14.14 -2.16 -12.16
CA TRP A 81 12.92 -2.87 -11.83
C TRP A 81 11.90 -2.94 -12.97
N ASN A 82 12.23 -2.34 -14.12
CA ASN A 82 11.36 -2.24 -15.29
C ASN A 82 9.99 -1.63 -14.97
N VAL A 83 9.99 -0.50 -14.24
CA VAL A 83 8.79 0.28 -13.88
C VAL A 83 8.89 1.64 -14.52
N ASP A 84 7.80 2.13 -15.14
CA ASP A 84 7.77 3.46 -15.77
C ASP A 84 8.21 4.55 -14.77
N ALA A 85 9.22 5.36 -15.13
CA ALA A 85 9.68 6.47 -14.29
C ALA A 85 8.55 7.44 -13.96
N SER A 86 7.63 7.70 -14.90
CA SER A 86 6.45 8.53 -14.68
C SER A 86 5.55 8.01 -13.55
N LEU A 87 5.40 6.68 -13.43
CA LEU A 87 4.66 6.06 -12.32
C LEU A 87 5.39 6.24 -10.99
N ILE A 88 6.71 6.06 -10.96
CA ILE A 88 7.51 6.27 -9.75
C ILE A 88 7.39 7.73 -9.28
N TYR A 89 7.54 8.70 -10.19
CA TYR A 89 7.32 10.11 -9.89
C TYR A 89 5.93 10.38 -9.33
N ALA A 90 4.89 9.79 -9.93
CA ALA A 90 3.51 9.98 -9.52
C ALA A 90 3.27 9.44 -8.10
N VAL A 91 3.79 8.25 -7.80
CA VAL A 91 3.70 7.65 -6.47
C VAL A 91 4.40 8.51 -5.43
N ILE A 92 5.66 8.91 -5.65
CA ILE A 92 6.39 9.79 -4.73
C ILE A 92 5.64 11.11 -4.51
N HIS A 93 5.10 11.69 -5.58
CA HIS A 93 4.32 12.92 -5.49
C HIS A 93 3.08 12.77 -4.60
N VAL A 94 2.34 11.67 -4.76
CA VAL A 94 1.10 11.44 -4.02
C VAL A 94 1.37 11.03 -2.58
N GLU A 95 2.43 10.27 -2.32
CA GLU A 95 2.79 9.75 -1.00
C GLU A 95 3.40 10.82 -0.09
N SER A 96 4.33 11.63 -0.60
CA SER A 96 5.14 12.51 0.25
C SER A 96 5.35 13.92 -0.29
N TYR A 97 4.91 14.23 -1.50
CA TYR A 97 5.30 15.47 -2.22
C TYR A 97 6.82 15.64 -2.30
N PHE A 98 7.56 14.53 -2.47
CA PHE A 98 9.03 14.51 -2.48
C PHE A 98 9.68 14.90 -1.15
N ASN A 99 9.00 14.71 -0.03
CA ASN A 99 9.57 14.89 1.30
C ASN A 99 10.23 13.58 1.78
N PRO A 100 11.58 13.51 1.88
CA PRO A 100 12.28 12.28 2.26
C PRO A 100 12.09 11.93 3.76
N THR A 101 11.66 12.89 4.57
CA THR A 101 11.44 12.70 6.01
C THR A 101 9.96 12.51 6.36
N ALA A 102 9.09 12.33 5.34
CA ALA A 102 7.68 12.10 5.59
C ALA A 102 7.47 10.82 6.41
N GLN A 103 6.60 10.93 7.39
CA GLN A 103 6.17 9.81 8.22
C GLN A 103 4.67 9.89 8.45
N SER A 104 3.98 8.78 8.22
CA SER A 104 2.54 8.69 8.47
C SER A 104 2.25 8.14 9.88
N PRO A 105 1.05 8.39 10.44
CA PRO A 105 0.60 7.74 11.68
C PRO A 105 0.52 6.21 11.58
N ALA A 106 0.49 5.67 10.36
CA ALA A 106 0.47 4.24 10.08
C ALA A 106 1.87 3.63 9.91
N TYR A 107 2.92 4.34 10.35
CA TYR A 107 4.32 3.88 10.26
C TYR A 107 4.79 3.61 8.83
N ALA A 108 4.38 4.48 7.90
CA ALA A 108 4.94 4.53 6.55
C ALA A 108 5.97 5.67 6.45
N TYR A 109 7.10 5.44 5.79
CA TYR A 109 8.29 6.28 5.87
C TYR A 109 8.80 6.72 4.51
N GLY A 110 9.25 7.96 4.44
CA GLY A 110 10.03 8.53 3.34
C GLY A 110 9.24 8.80 2.07
N LEU A 111 9.96 8.92 0.96
CA LEU A 111 9.47 9.38 -0.34
C LEU A 111 8.29 8.57 -0.89
N MET A 112 8.35 7.24 -0.79
CA MET A 112 7.33 6.33 -1.29
C MET A 112 6.49 5.70 -0.17
N GLN A 113 6.55 6.25 1.07
CA GLN A 113 5.77 5.81 2.23
C GLN A 113 5.86 4.29 2.46
N ILE A 114 7.08 3.80 2.63
CA ILE A 114 7.36 2.37 2.82
C ILE A 114 7.05 1.94 4.24
N THR A 115 6.30 0.85 4.40
CA THR A 115 6.04 0.19 5.69
C THR A 115 7.00 -0.99 5.89
N GLU A 116 7.44 -1.22 7.15
CA GLU A 116 8.40 -2.29 7.49
C GLU A 116 7.82 -3.68 7.23
N ASP A 117 6.58 -3.91 7.66
CA ASP A 117 5.85 -5.18 7.57
C ASP A 117 5.09 -5.38 6.22
N GLY A 118 5.17 -4.40 5.33
CA GLY A 118 4.58 -4.42 4.01
C GLY A 118 5.62 -4.51 2.90
N ALA A 119 5.80 -3.39 2.16
CA ALA A 119 6.69 -3.33 1.01
C ALA A 119 8.14 -3.72 1.35
N ALA A 120 8.69 -3.22 2.48
CA ALA A 120 10.06 -3.53 2.86
C ALA A 120 10.26 -5.02 3.15
N GLN A 121 9.33 -5.64 3.89
CA GLN A 121 9.41 -7.08 4.19
C GLN A 121 9.28 -7.94 2.94
N GLU A 122 8.34 -7.61 2.03
CA GLU A 122 8.14 -8.37 0.79
C GLU A 122 9.38 -8.32 -0.12
N VAL A 123 9.98 -7.12 -0.26
CA VAL A 123 11.22 -6.94 -1.03
C VAL A 123 12.40 -7.66 -0.35
N ALA A 124 12.52 -7.59 0.98
CA ALA A 124 13.56 -8.28 1.72
C ALA A 124 13.47 -9.80 1.57
N LYS A 125 12.27 -10.37 1.66
CA LYS A 125 12.06 -11.81 1.44
C LYS A 125 12.50 -12.27 0.05
N ARG A 126 12.24 -11.48 -0.99
CA ARG A 126 12.54 -11.85 -2.37
C ARG A 126 13.99 -11.62 -2.79
N TYR A 127 14.59 -10.53 -2.32
CA TYR A 127 15.84 -10.03 -2.89
C TYR A 127 16.98 -9.88 -1.89
N ARG A 128 16.71 -10.10 -0.58
CA ARG A 128 17.72 -9.98 0.48
C ARG A 128 17.80 -11.22 1.39
N GLY A 129 17.30 -12.36 0.95
CA GLY A 129 17.28 -13.56 1.78
C GLY A 129 16.49 -13.41 3.08
N GLY A 130 15.53 -12.49 3.14
CA GLY A 130 14.71 -12.21 4.33
C GLY A 130 15.35 -11.23 5.34
N VAL A 131 16.52 -10.66 5.04
CA VAL A 131 17.16 -9.67 5.93
C VAL A 131 16.39 -8.36 5.90
N SER A 132 15.78 -7.99 7.01
CA SER A 132 14.97 -6.78 7.15
C SER A 132 15.77 -5.51 6.92
N TYR A 133 15.08 -4.45 6.50
CA TYR A 133 15.62 -3.10 6.45
C TYR A 133 15.46 -2.44 7.83
N SER A 134 16.46 -1.66 8.27
CA SER A 134 16.29 -0.76 9.41
C SER A 134 15.48 0.48 9.01
N ILE A 135 14.87 1.16 9.99
CA ILE A 135 14.14 2.42 9.77
C ILE A 135 15.04 3.47 9.10
N GLN A 136 16.31 3.56 9.51
CA GLN A 136 17.28 4.49 8.91
C GLN A 136 17.52 4.16 7.43
N GLN A 137 17.58 2.89 7.07
CA GLN A 137 17.69 2.47 5.66
C GLN A 137 16.42 2.81 4.87
N ILE A 138 15.24 2.67 5.49
CA ILE A 138 13.97 3.03 4.84
C ILE A 138 13.86 4.55 4.63
N PHE A 139 14.42 5.39 5.50
CA PHE A 139 14.46 6.84 5.30
C PHE A 139 15.51 7.29 4.28
N ASP A 140 16.52 6.46 3.95
CA ASP A 140 17.48 6.80 2.90
C ASP A 140 16.76 6.90 1.54
N PRO A 141 16.86 8.03 0.83
CA PRO A 141 16.12 8.24 -0.41
C PRO A 141 16.36 7.19 -1.48
N THR A 142 17.62 6.73 -1.62
CA THR A 142 17.97 5.71 -2.62
C THR A 142 17.34 4.37 -2.30
N THR A 143 17.46 3.96 -1.05
CA THR A 143 16.87 2.71 -0.54
C THR A 143 15.34 2.76 -0.58
N ASN A 144 14.74 3.88 -0.19
CA ASN A 144 13.29 4.07 -0.18
C ASN A 144 12.69 3.92 -1.59
N ILE A 145 13.27 4.64 -2.58
CA ILE A 145 12.82 4.57 -3.97
C ILE A 145 13.06 3.17 -4.54
N ASP A 146 14.19 2.53 -4.23
CA ASP A 146 14.49 1.17 -4.68
C ASP A 146 13.46 0.17 -4.15
N ILE A 147 13.14 0.21 -2.85
CA ILE A 147 12.12 -0.67 -2.22
C ILE A 147 10.75 -0.43 -2.85
N GLY A 148 10.30 0.81 -2.93
CA GLY A 148 8.98 1.13 -3.46
C GLY A 148 8.81 0.72 -4.91
N THR A 149 9.85 0.95 -5.72
CA THR A 149 9.86 0.55 -7.15
C THR A 149 9.90 -0.97 -7.29
N ALA A 150 10.73 -1.66 -6.48
CA ALA A 150 10.75 -3.13 -6.43
C ALA A 150 9.37 -3.70 -6.08
N TYR A 151 8.67 -3.10 -5.13
CA TYR A 151 7.34 -3.54 -4.72
C TYR A 151 6.30 -3.32 -5.83
N LEU A 152 6.34 -2.19 -6.55
CA LEU A 152 5.51 -1.99 -7.74
C LEU A 152 5.76 -3.08 -8.80
N SER A 153 7.02 -3.42 -9.03
CA SER A 153 7.41 -4.50 -9.96
C SER A 153 6.91 -5.87 -9.49
N ILE A 154 6.99 -6.17 -8.19
CA ILE A 154 6.45 -7.42 -7.62
C ILE A 154 4.93 -7.51 -7.84
N LEU A 155 4.20 -6.43 -7.56
CA LEU A 155 2.76 -6.39 -7.79
C LEU A 155 2.41 -6.66 -9.27
N ASP A 156 3.14 -6.03 -10.20
CA ASP A 156 2.92 -6.16 -11.63
C ASP A 156 3.29 -7.56 -12.17
N THR A 157 4.52 -8.01 -11.89
CA THR A 157 5.13 -9.13 -12.58
C THR A 157 4.95 -10.48 -11.89
N VAL A 158 4.60 -10.46 -10.60
CA VAL A 158 4.40 -11.69 -9.82
C VAL A 158 2.93 -11.90 -9.52
N TYR A 159 2.30 -10.98 -8.82
CA TYR A 159 0.94 -11.18 -8.34
C TYR A 159 -0.13 -10.94 -9.43
N LEU A 160 0.01 -9.86 -10.20
CA LEU A 160 -0.98 -9.45 -11.20
C LEU A 160 -0.60 -9.84 -12.64
N ARG A 161 0.44 -10.63 -12.83
CA ARG A 161 0.96 -11.02 -14.17
C ARG A 161 -0.09 -11.62 -15.11
N ASN A 162 -1.11 -12.28 -14.56
CA ASN A 162 -2.17 -12.93 -15.34
C ASN A 162 -3.23 -11.95 -15.83
N ILE A 163 -3.23 -10.69 -15.39
CA ILE A 163 -4.07 -9.63 -15.94
C ILE A 163 -3.46 -9.22 -17.29
N ARG A 164 -4.10 -9.60 -18.41
CA ARG A 164 -3.51 -9.44 -19.75
C ARG A 164 -3.45 -7.99 -20.21
N ASP A 165 -4.52 -7.23 -19.96
CA ASP A 165 -4.56 -5.81 -20.29
C ASP A 165 -3.61 -5.01 -19.40
N ARG A 166 -2.63 -4.34 -20.01
CA ARG A 166 -1.58 -3.62 -19.29
C ARG A 166 -2.11 -2.42 -18.49
N ASN A 167 -3.11 -1.73 -19.02
CA ASN A 167 -3.67 -0.56 -18.34
C ASN A 167 -4.51 -0.97 -17.14
N SER A 168 -5.33 -2.02 -17.29
CA SER A 168 -6.07 -2.62 -16.16
C SER A 168 -5.12 -3.13 -15.09
N ARG A 169 -4.04 -3.82 -15.48
CA ARG A 169 -3.02 -4.31 -14.54
C ARG A 169 -2.35 -3.17 -13.79
N LYS A 170 -1.97 -2.08 -14.48
CA LYS A 170 -1.41 -0.87 -13.86
C LYS A 170 -2.36 -0.24 -12.85
N LEU A 171 -3.65 -0.13 -13.15
CA LEU A 171 -4.65 0.39 -12.21
C LEU A 171 -4.73 -0.46 -10.94
N LEU A 172 -4.68 -1.78 -11.07
CA LEU A 172 -4.68 -2.70 -9.94
C LEU A 172 -3.37 -2.63 -9.13
N VAL A 173 -2.22 -2.47 -9.80
CA VAL A 173 -0.92 -2.24 -9.13
C VAL A 173 -0.98 -0.98 -8.27
N ILE A 174 -1.50 0.13 -8.81
CA ILE A 174 -1.66 1.39 -8.07
C ILE A 174 -2.57 1.20 -6.86
N ALA A 175 -3.72 0.55 -7.04
CA ALA A 175 -4.65 0.29 -5.94
C ALA A 175 -4.04 -0.63 -4.87
N ALA A 176 -3.38 -1.73 -5.29
CA ALA A 176 -2.74 -2.69 -4.40
C ALA A 176 -1.55 -2.09 -3.64
N TYR A 177 -0.82 -1.15 -4.24
CA TYR A 177 0.25 -0.43 -3.56
C TYR A 177 -0.27 0.32 -2.33
N ASN A 178 -1.40 1.02 -2.46
CA ASN A 178 -1.99 1.80 -1.38
C ASN A 178 -2.71 0.94 -0.33
N CYS A 179 -3.63 0.08 -0.74
CA CYS A 179 -4.45 -0.66 0.23
C CYS A 179 -3.97 -2.09 0.54
N GLY A 180 -2.93 -2.56 -0.15
CA GLY A 180 -2.50 -3.94 -0.11
C GLY A 180 -3.32 -4.87 -1.02
N LEU A 181 -2.66 -5.89 -1.57
CA LEU A 181 -3.27 -6.82 -2.52
C LEU A 181 -4.48 -7.57 -1.95
N ASN A 182 -4.39 -8.00 -0.68
CA ASN A 182 -5.50 -8.73 -0.02
C ASN A 182 -6.74 -7.85 0.14
N ASN A 183 -6.56 -6.58 0.51
CA ASN A 183 -7.68 -5.63 0.62
C ASN A 183 -8.26 -5.30 -0.75
N LEU A 184 -7.42 -5.15 -1.78
CA LEU A 184 -7.88 -4.99 -3.14
C LEU A 184 -8.78 -6.15 -3.57
N MET A 185 -8.34 -7.39 -3.36
CA MET A 185 -9.10 -8.59 -3.71
C MET A 185 -10.39 -8.69 -2.91
N LYS A 186 -10.30 -8.56 -1.59
CA LYS A 186 -11.43 -8.73 -0.67
C LYS A 186 -12.51 -7.66 -0.88
N TYR A 187 -12.12 -6.40 -0.84
CA TYR A 187 -13.09 -5.29 -0.86
C TYR A 187 -13.46 -4.82 -2.27
N GLY A 188 -12.55 -4.96 -3.23
CA GLY A 188 -12.81 -4.55 -4.61
C GLY A 188 -13.49 -5.62 -5.44
N PHE A 189 -13.22 -6.89 -5.14
CA PHE A 189 -13.62 -7.99 -6.01
C PHE A 189 -14.24 -9.16 -5.26
N ASP A 190 -14.50 -9.04 -3.95
CA ASP A 190 -15.09 -10.08 -3.13
C ASP A 190 -14.47 -11.45 -3.38
N THR A 191 -13.15 -11.53 -3.29
CA THR A 191 -12.37 -12.75 -3.50
C THR A 191 -11.08 -12.73 -2.69
N GLN A 192 -10.54 -13.92 -2.43
CA GLN A 192 -9.20 -14.11 -1.86
C GLN A 192 -8.28 -14.87 -2.83
N SER A 193 -8.74 -15.10 -4.06
CA SER A 193 -8.01 -15.86 -5.08
C SER A 193 -7.58 -14.97 -6.24
N LEU A 194 -6.30 -15.02 -6.60
CA LEU A 194 -5.76 -14.31 -7.75
C LEU A 194 -6.37 -14.78 -9.08
N SER A 195 -6.72 -16.05 -9.22
CA SER A 195 -7.40 -16.56 -10.41
C SER A 195 -8.80 -15.99 -10.55
N HIS A 196 -9.57 -15.92 -9.45
CA HIS A 196 -10.88 -15.28 -9.45
C HIS A 196 -10.79 -13.77 -9.68
N LEU A 197 -9.78 -13.09 -9.09
CA LEU A 197 -9.51 -11.68 -9.43
C LEU A 197 -9.28 -11.52 -10.93
N THR A 198 -8.40 -12.34 -11.51
CA THR A 198 -8.09 -12.30 -12.94
C THR A 198 -9.36 -12.50 -13.79
N PHE A 199 -10.19 -13.47 -13.45
CA PHE A 199 -11.46 -13.69 -14.12
C PHE A 199 -12.40 -12.48 -14.00
N ARG A 200 -12.61 -11.94 -12.79
CA ARG A 200 -13.51 -10.79 -12.59
C ARG A 200 -13.02 -9.54 -13.33
N VAL A 201 -11.73 -9.31 -13.35
CA VAL A 201 -11.12 -8.18 -14.08
C VAL A 201 -11.25 -8.35 -15.60
N SER A 202 -11.14 -9.57 -16.11
CA SER A 202 -11.30 -9.84 -17.54
C SER A 202 -12.71 -9.56 -18.07
N GLN A 203 -13.71 -9.40 -17.19
CA GLN A 203 -15.08 -9.03 -17.56
C GLN A 203 -15.30 -7.52 -17.63
N LEU A 204 -14.28 -6.72 -17.31
CA LEU A 204 -14.36 -5.26 -17.27
C LEU A 204 -13.47 -4.66 -18.37
N THR A 205 -13.93 -3.56 -18.95
CA THR A 205 -13.02 -2.69 -19.72
C THR A 205 -12.13 -1.92 -18.75
N THR A 206 -11.02 -1.37 -19.24
CA THR A 206 -10.13 -0.52 -18.45
C THR A 206 -10.86 0.68 -17.85
N GLU A 207 -11.81 1.29 -18.59
CA GLU A 207 -12.62 2.42 -18.14
C GLU A 207 -13.58 2.00 -17.01
N GLN A 208 -14.24 0.84 -17.15
CA GLN A 208 -15.09 0.29 -16.10
C GLN A 208 -14.28 -0.01 -14.83
N LEU A 209 -13.09 -0.59 -14.99
CA LEU A 209 -12.18 -0.84 -13.88
C LEU A 209 -11.74 0.47 -13.22
N TYR A 210 -11.41 1.51 -13.99
CA TYR A 210 -11.06 2.83 -13.46
C TYR A 210 -12.21 3.42 -12.64
N VAL A 211 -13.45 3.40 -13.16
CA VAL A 211 -14.63 3.86 -12.43
C VAL A 211 -14.80 3.06 -11.14
N LYS A 212 -14.71 1.74 -11.21
CA LYS A 212 -14.80 0.86 -10.04
C LYS A 212 -13.77 1.24 -8.96
N LEU A 213 -12.51 1.44 -9.33
CA LEU A 213 -11.44 1.74 -8.38
C LEU A 213 -11.49 3.19 -7.83
N THR A 214 -12.01 4.16 -8.61
CA THR A 214 -12.00 5.59 -8.23
C THR A 214 -13.33 6.10 -7.70
N LYS A 215 -14.44 5.41 -7.95
CA LYS A 215 -15.79 5.85 -7.52
C LYS A 215 -16.48 4.85 -6.60
N GLU A 216 -16.34 3.56 -6.86
CA GLU A 216 -17.13 2.51 -6.21
C GLU A 216 -16.34 1.74 -5.14
N PHE A 217 -15.01 1.75 -5.19
CA PHE A 217 -14.19 1.00 -4.25
C PHE A 217 -14.53 1.39 -2.80
N PRO A 218 -14.75 0.45 -1.87
CA PRO A 218 -15.25 0.75 -0.52
C PRO A 218 -14.34 1.68 0.28
N ILE A 219 -13.00 1.56 0.11
CA ILE A 219 -12.03 2.37 0.85
C ILE A 219 -11.85 3.72 0.13
N LYS A 220 -12.36 4.81 0.74
CA LYS A 220 -12.31 6.16 0.18
C LYS A 220 -10.88 6.64 -0.11
N GLU A 221 -9.95 6.31 0.78
CA GLU A 221 -8.54 6.66 0.62
C GLU A 221 -7.98 6.11 -0.68
N THR A 222 -8.20 4.81 -0.93
CA THR A 222 -7.73 4.14 -2.15
C THR A 222 -8.38 4.72 -3.42
N ARG A 223 -9.68 5.10 -3.37
CA ARG A 223 -10.33 5.78 -4.51
C ARG A 223 -9.59 7.06 -4.89
N ASN A 224 -9.33 7.90 -3.90
CA ASN A 224 -8.65 9.17 -4.08
C ASN A 224 -7.19 8.95 -4.53
N TYR A 225 -6.53 7.93 -3.97
CA TYR A 225 -5.17 7.59 -4.31
C TYR A 225 -5.03 7.19 -5.77
N VAL A 226 -5.83 6.23 -6.25
CA VAL A 226 -5.80 5.78 -7.65
C VAL A 226 -6.04 6.96 -8.60
N ALA A 227 -7.05 7.79 -8.34
CA ALA A 227 -7.35 8.93 -9.17
C ALA A 227 -6.16 9.92 -9.24
N ARG A 228 -5.54 10.23 -8.10
CA ARG A 228 -4.41 11.16 -8.02
C ARG A 228 -3.15 10.60 -8.68
N VAL A 229 -2.83 9.32 -8.47
CA VAL A 229 -1.64 8.72 -9.09
C VAL A 229 -1.78 8.68 -10.60
N VAL A 230 -2.93 8.31 -11.14
CA VAL A 230 -3.19 8.33 -12.59
C VAL A 230 -3.07 9.76 -13.15
N GLU A 231 -3.64 10.75 -12.48
CA GLU A 231 -3.51 12.16 -12.87
C GLU A 231 -2.05 12.62 -12.88
N MET A 232 -1.30 12.33 -11.80
CA MET A 232 0.09 12.72 -11.69
C MET A 232 0.97 11.99 -12.71
N GLN A 233 0.72 10.71 -12.96
CA GLN A 233 1.45 9.96 -13.99
C GLN A 233 1.31 10.62 -15.36
N ASN A 234 0.10 11.01 -15.75
CA ASN A 234 -0.13 11.71 -17.01
C ASN A 234 0.62 13.05 -17.09
N ARG A 235 0.75 13.78 -15.97
CA ARG A 235 1.55 15.02 -15.91
C ARG A 235 3.06 14.74 -16.07
N TYR A 236 3.56 13.62 -15.55
CA TYR A 236 4.97 13.24 -15.67
C TYR A 236 5.33 12.59 -17.00
N LEU A 237 4.37 12.03 -17.74
CA LEU A 237 4.57 11.54 -19.12
C LEU A 237 4.77 12.67 -20.13
N ASN A 238 4.22 13.87 -19.86
CA ASN A 238 4.22 15.01 -20.77
C ASN A 238 5.32 16.05 -20.44
N ARG A 239 6.30 15.68 -19.60
CA ARG A 239 7.48 16.50 -19.27
C ARG A 239 8.71 15.97 -19.97
#